data_bab25683288aa309e711d9fc538d12e2
#
_entry.id   bab25683288aa309e711d9fc538d12e2
#
_cell.length_a   1.000
_cell.length_b   1.000
_cell.length_c   1.000
_cell.angle_alpha   90.00
_cell.angle_beta   90.00
_cell.angle_gamma   90.00
#
_symmetry.space_group_name_H-M   'P 1'
#
loop_
_entity.id
_entity.type
_entity.pdbx_description
1 polymer ?
#
loop_
_entity_poly.entity_id
_entity_poly.type
_entity_poly.pdbx_seq_one_letter_code
_entity_poly.pdbx_strand_id
1 'polypeptide(L)'
;MSFAAAQATYVLHSRPYKETSALVDFFTPLGRLXAVLRGARGKAGALARPFVPLEAEWRGRGELKTVARLESAGVPNLLNGQALFSGLYLNELLIRLLPAEDPQPEIFAHYAATLPLLAAGRPIEPLLRAFEWRLLEQLGYGFALDVDIDGRPIEPQALYQLLPEAGLEPVAQLQPGLFQGSELLSMADADWSAPGALAAAKRLMRQALAPHLGGRPLVSRELFMNRKESPRD
;
A
#
# COMPACT_ATOMS: atom_id res chain seq x y z
N MET A 1 -11.09 28.47 18.49
CA MET A 1 -10.35 27.26 18.11
C MET A 1 -11.21 26.52 17.09
N SER A 2 -10.74 26.47 15.84
CA SER A 2 -11.48 25.73 14.82
C SER A 2 -11.21 24.22 15.01
N PHE A 3 -12.26 23.45 15.25
CA PHE A 3 -12.18 22.01 15.20
C PHE A 3 -12.27 21.61 13.74
N ALA A 4 -11.33 20.87 13.25
CA ALA A 4 -11.53 20.18 11.98
C ALA A 4 -12.69 19.20 12.18
N ALA A 5 -13.57 19.09 11.18
CA ALA A 5 -14.66 18.12 11.23
C ALA A 5 -14.08 16.70 11.42
N ALA A 6 -14.84 15.84 12.07
CA ALA A 6 -14.45 14.43 12.25
C ALA A 6 -14.23 13.79 10.89
N GLN A 7 -13.14 13.03 10.75
CA GLN A 7 -12.73 12.41 9.49
C GLN A 7 -12.56 10.91 9.66
N ALA A 8 -13.03 10.17 8.67
CA ALA A 8 -12.73 8.74 8.56
C ALA A 8 -11.20 8.55 8.47
N THR A 9 -10.67 7.58 9.20
CA THR A 9 -9.23 7.39 9.24
C THR A 9 -8.84 5.96 9.59
N TYR A 10 -7.60 5.62 9.24
CA TYR A 10 -6.91 4.40 9.70
C TYR A 10 -5.56 4.80 10.31
N VAL A 11 -5.10 4.00 11.27
CA VAL A 11 -3.72 4.09 11.78
C VAL A 11 -2.83 3.27 10.86
N LEU A 12 -1.80 3.90 10.28
CA LEU A 12 -0.78 3.20 9.50
C LEU A 12 0.34 2.69 10.41
N HIS A 13 0.77 3.55 11.36
CA HIS A 13 1.87 3.22 12.28
C HIS A 13 1.69 3.99 13.58
N SER A 14 2.15 3.40 14.68
CA SER A 14 2.14 4.05 16.00
C SER A 14 3.43 3.69 16.74
N ARG A 15 4.03 4.69 17.40
CA ARG A 15 5.23 4.48 18.22
C ARG A 15 5.15 5.27 19.52
N PRO A 16 5.73 4.77 20.61
CA PRO A 16 5.75 5.51 21.86
C PRO A 16 6.34 6.92 21.71
N TYR A 17 5.75 7.88 22.40
CA TYR A 17 6.18 9.26 22.40
C TYR A 17 5.94 9.84 23.79
N LYS A 18 7.02 10.30 24.47
CA LYS A 18 6.96 10.72 25.88
C LYS A 18 6.39 9.57 26.76
N GLU A 19 6.08 9.90 28.01
CA GLU A 19 5.72 8.88 29.01
C GLU A 19 4.37 8.20 28.75
N THR A 20 3.36 8.93 28.29
CA THR A 20 1.98 8.44 28.20
C THR A 20 1.35 8.64 26.82
N SER A 21 2.13 9.13 25.85
CA SER A 21 1.62 9.46 24.51
C SER A 21 2.18 8.52 23.46
N ALA A 22 1.59 8.53 22.28
CA ALA A 22 2.12 7.90 21.07
C ALA A 22 2.16 8.90 19.94
N LEU A 23 3.12 8.76 19.06
CA LEU A 23 3.13 9.44 17.78
C LEU A 23 2.53 8.48 16.77
N VAL A 24 1.46 8.92 16.13
CA VAL A 24 0.65 8.07 15.26
C VAL A 24 0.60 8.66 13.86
N ASP A 25 0.89 7.82 12.87
CA ASP A 25 0.65 8.11 11.46
C ASP A 25 -0.77 7.68 11.12
N PHE A 26 -1.60 8.66 10.79
CA PHE A 26 -2.98 8.45 10.35
C PHE A 26 -3.08 8.60 8.83
N PHE A 27 -3.98 7.85 8.23
CA PHE A 27 -4.37 7.99 6.83
C PHE A 27 -5.84 8.33 6.74
N THR A 28 -6.15 9.42 6.05
CA THR A 28 -7.50 9.96 5.85
C THR A 28 -7.74 10.21 4.36
N PRO A 29 -8.98 10.47 3.92
CA PRO A 29 -9.21 10.93 2.54
C PRO A 29 -8.48 12.23 2.19
N LEU A 30 -8.15 13.05 3.21
CA LEU A 30 -7.42 14.31 3.02
C LEU A 30 -5.90 14.13 3.13
N GLY A 31 -5.43 12.88 3.10
CA GLY A 31 -4.03 12.55 3.10
C GLY A 31 -3.53 11.97 4.42
N ARG A 32 -2.23 11.82 4.50
CA ARG A 32 -1.54 11.24 5.65
C ARG A 32 -1.12 12.36 6.62
N LEU A 33 -1.22 12.12 7.94
CA LEU A 33 -0.80 13.12 8.93
C LEU A 33 -0.23 12.48 10.21
N UNK A 34 0.58 12.92 10.96
CA UNK A 34 1.10 12.56 12.04
C UNK A 34 0.44 13.23 13.06
N ALA A 35 0.15 12.69 14.12
CA ALA A 35 -0.44 13.34 15.29
C ALA A 35 0.01 12.70 16.60
N VAL A 36 0.03 13.52 17.67
CA VAL A 36 0.26 13.03 19.04
C VAL A 36 -1.07 12.54 19.61
N LEU A 37 -1.10 11.28 20.02
CA LEU A 37 -2.22 10.68 20.77
C LEU A 37 -1.84 10.67 22.25
N ARG A 38 -2.52 11.49 23.05
CA ARG A 38 -2.31 11.54 24.51
C ARG A 38 -3.06 10.38 25.16
N GLY A 39 -2.57 9.90 26.30
CA GLY A 39 -3.18 8.78 27.02
C GLY A 39 -3.14 7.47 26.24
N ALA A 40 -2.09 7.26 25.47
CA ALA A 40 -1.95 6.10 24.57
C ALA A 40 -1.82 4.77 25.33
N ARG A 41 -1.65 4.79 26.65
CA ARG A 41 -1.66 3.58 27.48
C ARG A 41 -3.08 3.15 27.90
N GLY A 42 -4.10 3.98 27.62
CA GLY A 42 -5.51 3.70 27.95
C GLY A 42 -6.35 3.36 26.73
N LYS A 43 -7.64 3.67 26.82
CA LYS A 43 -8.64 3.35 25.80
C LYS A 43 -8.27 3.90 24.41
N ALA A 44 -7.75 5.12 24.36
CA ALA A 44 -7.38 5.74 23.08
C ALA A 44 -6.29 4.94 22.36
N GLY A 45 -5.28 4.46 23.10
CA GLY A 45 -4.22 3.62 22.52
C GLY A 45 -4.73 2.24 22.10
N ALA A 46 -5.69 1.69 22.84
CA ALA A 46 -6.31 0.42 22.48
C ALA A 46 -7.08 0.52 21.15
N LEU A 47 -7.63 1.69 20.82
CA LEU A 47 -8.28 1.97 19.54
C LEU A 47 -7.26 2.26 18.43
N ALA A 48 -6.16 2.93 18.74
CA ALA A 48 -5.19 3.40 17.74
C ALA A 48 -4.30 2.26 17.23
N ARG A 49 -4.92 1.26 16.64
CA ARG A 49 -4.27 0.08 16.06
C ARG A 49 -4.47 0.08 14.54
N PRO A 50 -3.52 -0.49 13.79
CA PRO A 50 -3.72 -0.68 12.36
C PRO A 50 -4.98 -1.48 12.03
N PHE A 51 -5.57 -1.21 10.89
CA PHE A 51 -6.68 -1.95 10.28
C PHE A 51 -8.01 -1.78 10.99
N VAL A 52 -8.13 -0.84 11.93
CA VAL A 52 -9.39 -0.49 12.58
C VAL A 52 -9.98 0.72 11.87
N PRO A 53 -11.23 0.65 11.37
CA PRO A 53 -11.90 1.85 10.86
C PRO A 53 -12.18 2.80 12.02
N LEU A 54 -11.71 4.03 11.90
CA LEU A 54 -11.80 5.03 12.97
C LEU A 54 -12.36 6.33 12.42
N GLU A 55 -12.88 7.15 13.32
CA GLU A 55 -13.21 8.54 13.08
C GLU A 55 -12.40 9.38 14.07
N ALA A 56 -11.77 10.46 13.57
CA ALA A 56 -10.89 11.28 14.41
C ALA A 56 -11.04 12.76 14.11
N GLU A 57 -10.76 13.55 15.15
CA GLU A 57 -10.64 15.01 15.08
C GLU A 57 -9.26 15.41 15.57
N TRP A 58 -8.69 16.40 14.92
CA TRP A 58 -7.35 16.89 15.28
C TRP A 58 -7.35 18.36 15.61
N ARG A 59 -6.37 18.77 16.43
CA ARG A 59 -6.09 20.18 16.79
C ARG A 59 -4.65 20.51 16.47
N GLY A 60 -4.41 21.76 16.14
CA GLY A 60 -3.08 22.28 15.85
C GLY A 60 -2.95 22.72 14.40
N ARG A 61 -2.11 23.75 14.18
CA ARG A 61 -1.88 24.34 12.85
C ARG A 61 -0.57 23.87 12.20
N GLY A 62 0.35 23.33 12.99
CA GLY A 62 1.65 22.85 12.49
C GLY A 62 1.58 21.44 11.92
N GLU A 63 2.70 20.96 11.42
CA GLU A 63 2.84 19.63 10.85
C GLU A 63 2.49 18.51 11.85
N LEU A 64 2.77 18.73 13.14
CA LEU A 64 2.44 17.75 14.18
C LEU A 64 1.13 18.15 14.86
N LYS A 65 0.06 17.45 14.53
CA LYS A 65 -1.26 17.66 15.13
C LYS A 65 -1.35 16.98 16.50
N THR A 66 -2.44 17.23 17.22
CA THR A 66 -2.81 16.47 18.42
C THR A 66 -4.21 15.90 18.21
N VAL A 67 -4.38 14.63 18.51
CA VAL A 67 -5.69 13.96 18.42
C VAL A 67 -6.60 14.57 19.50
N ALA A 68 -7.72 15.14 19.10
CA ALA A 68 -8.72 15.72 19.98
C ALA A 68 -9.80 14.69 20.35
N ARG A 69 -10.18 13.87 19.39
CA ARG A 69 -11.18 12.80 19.55
C ARG A 69 -10.79 11.62 18.67
N LEU A 70 -11.01 10.40 19.16
CA LEU A 70 -10.76 9.18 18.41
C LEU A 70 -11.83 8.16 18.79
N GLU A 71 -12.59 7.69 17.82
CA GLU A 71 -13.66 6.73 18.01
C GLU A 71 -13.63 5.62 16.98
N SER A 72 -14.19 4.47 17.32
CA SER A 72 -14.37 3.38 16.38
C SER A 72 -15.48 3.74 15.41
N ALA A 73 -15.22 3.55 14.11
CA ALA A 73 -16.18 3.81 13.03
C ALA A 73 -16.64 2.51 12.37
N GLY A 74 -16.23 1.35 12.93
CA GLY A 74 -16.63 0.07 12.35
C GLY A 74 -15.94 -1.11 13.00
N VAL A 75 -16.15 -2.28 12.42
CA VAL A 75 -15.55 -3.53 12.91
C VAL A 75 -14.08 -3.59 12.51
N PRO A 76 -13.18 -3.91 13.44
CA PRO A 76 -11.76 -4.09 13.09
C PRO A 76 -11.54 -5.20 12.07
N ASN A 77 -10.66 -4.97 11.11
CA ASN A 77 -10.24 -6.00 10.15
C ASN A 77 -9.16 -6.86 10.83
N LEU A 78 -9.54 -8.05 11.28
CA LEU A 78 -8.63 -8.95 12.02
C LEU A 78 -7.74 -9.70 11.04
N LEU A 79 -6.58 -9.14 10.75
CA LEU A 79 -5.60 -9.74 9.84
C LEU A 79 -4.66 -10.66 10.63
N ASN A 80 -4.44 -11.87 10.11
CA ASN A 80 -3.57 -12.87 10.72
C ASN A 80 -2.61 -13.46 9.68
N GLY A 81 -1.46 -13.96 10.15
CA GLY A 81 -0.50 -14.64 9.27
C GLY A 81 -0.07 -13.80 8.09
N GLN A 82 -0.19 -14.35 6.88
CA GLN A 82 0.21 -13.64 5.66
C GLN A 82 -0.63 -12.41 5.38
N ALA A 83 -1.92 -12.43 5.75
CA ALA A 83 -2.79 -11.25 5.58
C ALA A 83 -2.31 -10.10 6.46
N LEU A 84 -1.85 -10.39 7.69
CA LEU A 84 -1.28 -9.36 8.59
C LEU A 84 -0.04 -8.73 7.97
N PHE A 85 0.90 -9.55 7.48
CA PHE A 85 2.13 -9.02 6.86
C PHE A 85 1.78 -8.19 5.60
N SER A 86 0.76 -8.62 4.86
CA SER A 86 0.29 -7.90 3.67
C SER A 86 -0.31 -6.55 4.05
N GLY A 87 -1.13 -6.48 5.09
CA GLY A 87 -1.65 -5.21 5.60
C GLY A 87 -0.54 -4.27 6.05
N LEU A 88 0.47 -4.81 6.78
CA LEU A 88 1.63 -4.02 7.20
C LEU A 88 2.45 -3.53 6.00
N TYR A 89 2.55 -4.34 4.95
CA TYR A 89 3.17 -3.95 3.69
C TYR A 89 2.42 -2.78 3.03
N LEU A 90 1.09 -2.85 2.96
CA LEU A 90 0.29 -1.74 2.42
C LEU A 90 0.51 -0.46 3.25
N ASN A 91 0.52 -0.58 4.58
CA ASN A 91 0.78 0.56 5.47
C ASN A 91 2.16 1.18 5.18
N GLU A 92 3.18 0.34 5.02
CA GLU A 92 4.54 0.83 4.73
C GLU A 92 4.61 1.54 3.37
N LEU A 93 3.94 1.00 2.34
CA LEU A 93 3.86 1.67 1.04
C LEU A 93 3.23 3.07 1.18
N LEU A 94 2.10 3.16 1.89
CA LEU A 94 1.42 4.44 2.08
C LEU A 94 2.30 5.44 2.84
N ILE A 95 3.00 4.98 3.90
CA ILE A 95 3.90 5.85 4.68
C ILE A 95 5.04 6.38 3.82
N ARG A 96 5.58 5.55 2.94
CA ARG A 96 6.79 5.90 2.17
C ARG A 96 6.49 6.67 0.89
N LEU A 97 5.32 6.47 0.30
CA LEU A 97 5.00 7.03 -1.01
C LEU A 97 4.07 8.23 -0.96
N LEU A 98 3.19 8.32 0.05
CA LEU A 98 2.27 9.46 0.13
C LEU A 98 2.90 10.64 0.86
N PRO A 99 2.86 11.83 0.27
CA PRO A 99 3.20 13.05 1.01
C PRO A 99 2.25 13.27 2.20
N ALA A 100 2.69 14.07 3.15
CA ALA A 100 1.83 14.45 4.29
C ALA A 100 0.81 15.51 3.84
N GLU A 101 -0.39 15.42 4.33
CA GLU A 101 -1.48 16.39 4.12
C GLU A 101 -1.80 16.64 2.63
N ASP A 102 -1.65 15.61 1.80
CA ASP A 102 -1.97 15.63 0.37
C ASP A 102 -3.20 14.75 0.13
N PRO A 103 -4.35 15.30 -0.29
CA PRO A 103 -5.59 14.53 -0.41
C PRO A 103 -5.49 13.35 -1.38
N GLN A 104 -5.87 12.17 -0.89
CA GLN A 104 -5.82 10.92 -1.66
C GLN A 104 -7.09 10.10 -1.40
N PRO A 105 -8.28 10.64 -1.75
CA PRO A 105 -9.53 9.95 -1.42
C PRO A 105 -9.70 8.60 -2.14
N GLU A 106 -9.19 8.49 -3.36
CA GLU A 106 -9.27 7.24 -4.14
C GLU A 106 -8.40 6.14 -3.50
N ILE A 107 -7.17 6.48 -3.12
CA ILE A 107 -6.28 5.52 -2.44
C ILE A 107 -6.87 5.13 -1.08
N PHE A 108 -7.44 6.09 -0.36
CA PHE A 108 -8.10 5.83 0.93
C PHE A 108 -9.26 4.83 0.76
N ALA A 109 -10.12 5.06 -0.23
CA ALA A 109 -11.26 4.18 -0.51
C ALA A 109 -10.76 2.77 -0.90
N HIS A 110 -9.73 2.69 -1.73
CA HIS A 110 -9.16 1.42 -2.16
C HIS A 110 -8.53 0.66 -1.00
N TYR A 111 -7.81 1.36 -0.11
CA TYR A 111 -7.25 0.78 1.11
C TYR A 111 -8.35 0.22 2.01
N ALA A 112 -9.39 1.02 2.26
CA ALA A 112 -10.53 0.63 3.09
C ALA A 112 -11.27 -0.60 2.52
N ALA A 113 -11.36 -0.71 1.18
CA ALA A 113 -11.98 -1.85 0.51
C ALA A 113 -11.07 -3.12 0.53
N THR A 114 -9.75 -2.94 0.51
CA THR A 114 -8.80 -4.06 0.48
C THR A 114 -8.73 -4.79 1.82
N LEU A 115 -8.79 -4.07 2.94
CA LEU A 115 -8.62 -4.67 4.26
C LEU A 115 -9.64 -5.76 4.59
N PRO A 116 -10.96 -5.56 4.35
CA PRO A 116 -11.94 -6.63 4.58
C PRO A 116 -11.71 -7.87 3.71
N LEU A 117 -11.23 -7.69 2.47
CA LEU A 117 -10.94 -8.81 1.58
C LEU A 117 -9.76 -9.64 2.10
N LEU A 118 -8.71 -8.96 2.62
CA LEU A 118 -7.61 -9.63 3.29
C LEU A 118 -8.08 -10.39 4.54
N ALA A 119 -8.95 -9.75 5.34
CA ALA A 119 -9.50 -10.36 6.55
C ALA A 119 -10.38 -11.57 6.24
N ALA A 120 -11.09 -11.54 5.11
CA ALA A 120 -11.95 -12.64 4.64
C ALA A 120 -11.17 -13.78 3.99
N GLY A 121 -9.84 -13.71 3.93
CA GLY A 121 -9.02 -14.77 3.35
C GLY A 121 -9.05 -14.85 1.83
N ARG A 122 -9.40 -13.76 1.15
CA ARG A 122 -9.33 -13.73 -0.32
C ARG A 122 -7.87 -13.87 -0.79
N PRO A 123 -7.63 -14.37 -2.01
CA PRO A 123 -6.27 -14.53 -2.52
C PRO A 123 -5.45 -13.24 -2.39
N ILE A 124 -4.35 -13.33 -1.66
CA ILE A 124 -3.57 -12.15 -1.23
C ILE A 124 -2.86 -11.49 -2.41
N GLU A 125 -2.20 -12.29 -3.27
CA GLU A 125 -1.34 -11.72 -4.32
C GLU A 125 -2.12 -10.83 -5.31
N PRO A 126 -3.28 -11.25 -5.83
CA PRO A 126 -4.08 -10.34 -6.67
C PRO A 126 -4.47 -9.04 -5.97
N LEU A 127 -4.85 -9.11 -4.68
CA LEU A 127 -5.21 -7.92 -3.90
C LEU A 127 -4.03 -6.95 -3.79
N LEU A 128 -2.84 -7.47 -3.52
CA LEU A 128 -1.64 -6.63 -3.44
C LEU A 128 -1.30 -6.00 -4.80
N ARG A 129 -1.36 -6.80 -5.90
CA ARG A 129 -1.09 -6.28 -7.26
C ARG A 129 -2.07 -5.18 -7.63
N ALA A 130 -3.36 -5.39 -7.35
CA ALA A 130 -4.39 -4.38 -7.62
C ALA A 130 -4.13 -3.09 -6.81
N PHE A 131 -3.78 -3.23 -5.53
CA PHE A 131 -3.49 -2.06 -4.68
C PHE A 131 -2.25 -1.29 -5.16
N GLU A 132 -1.16 -2.00 -5.42
CA GLU A 132 0.08 -1.41 -5.91
C GLU A 132 -0.15 -0.66 -7.23
N TRP A 133 -0.91 -1.28 -8.13
CA TRP A 133 -1.24 -0.69 -9.43
C TRP A 133 -1.99 0.64 -9.25
N ARG A 134 -3.08 0.61 -8.45
CA ARG A 134 -3.87 1.82 -8.19
C ARG A 134 -3.04 2.91 -7.51
N LEU A 135 -2.15 2.51 -6.59
CA LEU A 135 -1.27 3.46 -5.92
C LEU A 135 -0.34 4.16 -6.94
N LEU A 136 0.28 3.40 -7.84
CA LEU A 136 1.13 3.97 -8.89
C LEU A 136 0.34 4.91 -9.80
N GLU A 137 -0.86 4.48 -10.23
CA GLU A 137 -1.73 5.32 -11.08
C GLU A 137 -2.04 6.66 -10.42
N GLN A 138 -2.49 6.64 -9.17
CA GLN A 138 -2.91 7.85 -8.45
C GLN A 138 -1.73 8.78 -8.15
N LEU A 139 -0.53 8.23 -8.03
CA LEU A 139 0.69 9.02 -7.83
C LEU A 139 1.27 9.57 -9.14
N GLY A 140 0.66 9.24 -10.28
CA GLY A 140 1.13 9.70 -11.59
C GLY A 140 2.24 8.87 -12.20
N TYR A 141 2.49 7.68 -11.64
CA TYR A 141 3.54 6.76 -12.13
C TYR A 141 2.96 5.55 -12.86
N GLY A 142 1.66 5.60 -13.20
CA GLY A 142 1.00 4.53 -13.94
C GLY A 142 1.52 4.44 -15.39
N PHE A 143 1.45 3.25 -15.94
CA PHE A 143 1.81 2.97 -17.34
C PHE A 143 0.86 1.93 -17.92
N ALA A 144 0.79 1.84 -19.24
CA ALA A 144 -0.09 0.88 -19.91
C ALA A 144 0.54 -0.52 -19.91
N LEU A 145 -0.32 -1.55 -19.85
CA LEU A 145 0.11 -2.96 -19.93
C LEU A 145 -0.22 -3.58 -21.29
N ASP A 146 -0.99 -2.88 -22.10
CA ASP A 146 -1.48 -3.36 -23.41
C ASP A 146 -0.82 -2.65 -24.59
N VAL A 147 -0.06 -1.57 -24.32
CA VAL A 147 0.73 -0.86 -25.34
C VAL A 147 2.14 -0.57 -24.84
N ASP A 148 3.07 -0.44 -25.79
CA ASP A 148 4.46 -0.10 -25.48
C ASP A 148 4.67 1.44 -25.43
N ILE A 149 5.92 1.87 -25.19
CA ILE A 149 6.28 3.30 -25.10
C ILE A 149 6.05 4.06 -26.40
N ASP A 150 5.97 3.37 -27.55
CA ASP A 150 5.66 3.96 -28.84
C ASP A 150 4.15 3.95 -29.16
N GLY A 151 3.33 3.40 -28.24
CA GLY A 151 1.89 3.26 -28.43
C GLY A 151 1.48 2.07 -29.28
N ARG A 152 2.38 1.12 -29.54
CA ARG A 152 2.07 -0.10 -30.31
C ARG A 152 1.49 -1.15 -29.38
N PRO A 153 0.50 -1.94 -29.85
CA PRO A 153 -0.04 -3.03 -29.01
C PRO A 153 1.04 -4.01 -28.58
N ILE A 154 0.94 -4.48 -27.35
CA ILE A 154 1.84 -5.52 -26.83
C ILE A 154 1.63 -6.81 -27.60
N GLU A 155 2.70 -7.40 -28.13
CA GLU A 155 2.68 -8.68 -28.86
C GLU A 155 2.93 -9.82 -27.86
N PRO A 156 2.05 -10.83 -27.80
CA PRO A 156 2.16 -11.90 -26.77
C PRO A 156 3.51 -12.61 -26.76
N GLN A 157 4.16 -12.75 -27.93
CA GLN A 157 5.40 -13.51 -28.08
C GLN A 157 6.66 -12.66 -27.90
N ALA A 158 6.52 -11.33 -27.83
CA ALA A 158 7.66 -10.43 -27.70
C ALA A 158 8.08 -10.26 -26.24
N LEU A 159 9.28 -9.78 -26.05
CA LEU A 159 9.86 -9.49 -24.73
C LEU A 159 9.91 -7.98 -24.49
N TYR A 160 9.64 -7.60 -23.25
CA TYR A 160 9.58 -6.20 -22.85
C TYR A 160 10.38 -5.96 -21.58
N GLN A 161 10.96 -4.77 -21.47
CA GLN A 161 11.51 -4.26 -20.23
C GLN A 161 10.66 -3.08 -19.73
N LEU A 162 10.61 -2.91 -18.41
CA LEU A 162 9.98 -1.73 -17.83
C LEU A 162 11.02 -0.60 -17.75
N LEU A 163 10.74 0.50 -18.41
CA LEU A 163 11.48 1.75 -18.24
C LEU A 163 10.72 2.58 -17.20
N PRO A 164 11.33 2.88 -16.05
CA PRO A 164 10.64 3.66 -15.01
C PRO A 164 10.06 4.96 -15.56
N GLU A 165 8.83 5.25 -15.21
CA GLU A 165 8.09 6.45 -15.60
C GLU A 165 7.77 6.57 -17.10
N ALA A 166 8.30 5.67 -17.94
CA ALA A 166 8.04 5.68 -19.38
C ALA A 166 7.08 4.55 -19.81
N GLY A 167 7.25 3.36 -19.25
CA GLY A 167 6.42 2.22 -19.62
C GLY A 167 7.20 1.04 -20.17
N LEU A 168 6.57 0.26 -21.04
CA LEU A 168 7.09 -1.01 -21.54
C LEU A 168 7.79 -0.81 -22.89
N GLU A 169 9.07 -1.16 -22.95
CA GLU A 169 9.88 -1.05 -24.18
C GLU A 169 10.15 -2.45 -24.74
N PRO A 170 9.89 -2.70 -26.03
CA PRO A 170 10.23 -4.00 -26.65
C PRO A 170 11.74 -4.22 -26.69
N VAL A 171 12.17 -5.47 -26.45
CA VAL A 171 13.60 -5.83 -26.40
C VAL A 171 13.85 -7.03 -27.30
N ALA A 172 14.85 -6.92 -28.19
CA ALA A 172 15.20 -7.98 -29.11
C ALA A 172 16.11 -9.06 -28.52
N GLN A 173 16.85 -8.73 -27.46
CA GLN A 173 17.83 -9.64 -26.88
C GLN A 173 17.41 -10.08 -25.48
N LEU A 174 17.56 -11.37 -25.18
CA LEU A 174 17.23 -11.91 -23.87
C LEU A 174 18.19 -11.40 -22.81
N GLN A 175 17.63 -10.88 -21.72
CA GLN A 175 18.37 -10.38 -20.56
C GLN A 175 17.54 -10.57 -19.29
N PRO A 176 18.16 -10.54 -18.11
CA PRO A 176 17.40 -10.68 -16.87
C PRO A 176 16.36 -9.57 -16.66
N GLY A 177 15.24 -9.92 -16.06
CA GLY A 177 14.23 -8.93 -15.65
C GLY A 177 13.17 -8.59 -16.68
N LEU A 178 13.19 -9.26 -17.85
CA LEU A 178 12.21 -9.03 -18.91
C LEU A 178 10.85 -9.68 -18.59
N PHE A 179 9.85 -9.19 -19.29
CA PHE A 179 8.46 -9.69 -19.23
C PHE A 179 8.05 -10.18 -20.61
N GLN A 180 7.38 -11.31 -20.65
CA GLN A 180 6.77 -11.77 -21.89
C GLN A 180 5.46 -11.01 -22.12
N GLY A 181 5.17 -10.67 -23.37
CA GLY A 181 3.96 -9.92 -23.69
C GLY A 181 2.68 -10.60 -23.22
N SER A 182 2.64 -11.94 -23.32
CA SER A 182 1.48 -12.71 -22.81
C SER A 182 1.27 -12.52 -21.29
N GLU A 183 2.36 -12.41 -20.50
CA GLU A 183 2.26 -12.12 -19.06
C GLU A 183 1.66 -10.73 -18.82
N LEU A 184 2.10 -9.73 -19.61
CA LEU A 184 1.63 -8.35 -19.49
C LEU A 184 0.15 -8.24 -19.86
N LEU A 185 -0.27 -8.88 -20.95
CA LEU A 185 -1.67 -8.90 -21.38
C LEU A 185 -2.57 -9.60 -20.35
N SER A 186 -2.09 -10.71 -19.75
CA SER A 186 -2.84 -11.37 -18.67
C SER A 186 -3.04 -10.42 -17.47
N MET A 187 -2.03 -9.61 -17.15
CA MET A 187 -2.16 -8.59 -16.09
C MET A 187 -3.14 -7.50 -16.48
N ALA A 188 -3.11 -7.06 -17.74
CA ALA A 188 -4.04 -6.03 -18.25
C ALA A 188 -5.50 -6.51 -18.11
N ASP A 189 -5.74 -7.78 -18.40
CA ASP A 189 -7.07 -8.40 -18.31
C ASP A 189 -7.41 -8.89 -16.90
N ALA A 190 -6.52 -8.72 -15.93
CA ALA A 190 -6.62 -9.25 -14.56
C ALA A 190 -6.85 -10.77 -14.54
N ASP A 191 -6.30 -11.49 -15.54
CA ASP A 191 -6.36 -12.95 -15.60
C ASP A 191 -5.22 -13.56 -14.77
N TRP A 192 -5.47 -13.71 -13.49
CA TRP A 192 -4.49 -14.27 -12.55
C TRP A 192 -4.38 -15.79 -12.63
N SER A 193 -5.22 -16.45 -13.45
CA SER A 193 -5.14 -17.90 -13.69
C SER A 193 -4.08 -18.26 -14.73
N ALA A 194 -3.67 -17.31 -15.57
CA ALA A 194 -2.67 -17.54 -16.61
C ALA A 194 -1.31 -17.92 -15.99
N PRO A 195 -0.64 -18.93 -16.54
CA PRO A 195 0.66 -19.36 -16.01
C PRO A 195 1.66 -18.21 -15.98
N GLY A 196 2.29 -18.00 -14.82
CA GLY A 196 3.31 -16.98 -14.64
C GLY A 196 2.79 -15.57 -14.33
N ALA A 197 1.51 -15.26 -14.57
CA ALA A 197 0.97 -13.91 -14.46
C ALA A 197 1.23 -13.29 -13.07
N LEU A 198 0.94 -13.99 -11.98
CA LEU A 198 1.17 -13.47 -10.63
C LEU A 198 2.66 -13.25 -10.32
N ALA A 199 3.52 -14.17 -10.79
CA ALA A 199 4.96 -14.02 -10.59
C ALA A 199 5.53 -12.83 -11.38
N ALA A 200 5.07 -12.66 -12.62
CA ALA A 200 5.45 -11.53 -13.47
C ALA A 200 4.94 -10.22 -12.85
N ALA A 201 3.67 -10.17 -12.41
CA ALA A 201 3.09 -9.00 -11.77
C ALA A 201 3.88 -8.58 -10.53
N LYS A 202 4.29 -9.55 -9.71
CA LYS A 202 5.11 -9.29 -8.52
C LYS A 202 6.47 -8.68 -8.89
N ARG A 203 7.12 -9.19 -9.96
CA ARG A 203 8.39 -8.64 -10.46
C ARG A 203 8.18 -7.23 -11.00
N LEU A 204 7.12 -7.04 -11.79
CA LEU A 204 6.79 -5.75 -12.42
C LEU A 204 6.52 -4.67 -11.37
N MET A 205 5.65 -4.96 -10.39
CA MET A 205 5.33 -4.00 -9.33
C MET A 205 6.57 -3.66 -8.50
N ARG A 206 7.44 -4.64 -8.25
CA ARG A 206 8.69 -4.41 -7.54
C ARG A 206 9.61 -3.45 -8.32
N GLN A 207 9.71 -3.64 -9.63
CA GLN A 207 10.51 -2.75 -10.49
C GLN A 207 9.89 -1.34 -10.56
N ALA A 208 8.56 -1.26 -10.72
CA ALA A 208 7.86 0.01 -10.85
C ALA A 208 7.93 0.85 -9.55
N LEU A 209 7.82 0.20 -8.39
CA LEU A 209 7.85 0.89 -7.09
C LEU A 209 9.27 1.27 -6.64
N ALA A 210 10.31 0.55 -7.09
CA ALA A 210 11.67 0.70 -6.57
C ALA A 210 12.22 2.13 -6.66
N PRO A 211 12.07 2.86 -7.78
CA PRO A 211 12.59 4.23 -7.88
C PRO A 211 11.99 5.17 -6.83
N HIS A 212 10.72 4.95 -6.48
CA HIS A 212 9.98 5.84 -5.59
C HIS A 212 10.20 5.52 -4.09
N LEU A 213 10.81 4.37 -3.79
CA LEU A 213 11.07 3.94 -2.40
C LEU A 213 12.42 4.43 -1.84
N GLY A 214 13.14 5.26 -2.58
CA GLY A 214 14.36 5.92 -2.09
C GLY A 214 15.49 4.96 -1.73
N GLY A 215 15.58 3.80 -2.36
CA GLY A 215 16.68 2.84 -2.19
C GLY A 215 16.68 2.07 -0.88
N ARG A 216 15.77 2.34 0.05
CA ARG A 216 15.69 1.61 1.31
C ARG A 216 14.76 0.40 1.17
N PRO A 217 15.19 -0.80 1.56
CA PRO A 217 14.31 -1.96 1.53
C PRO A 217 13.04 -1.73 2.36
N LEU A 218 11.98 -2.44 1.99
CA LEU A 218 10.74 -2.45 2.78
C LEU A 218 10.91 -3.42 3.95
N VAL A 219 10.74 -2.91 5.17
CA VAL A 219 10.88 -3.68 6.41
C VAL A 219 9.83 -4.80 6.46
N SER A 220 8.62 -4.52 5.98
CA SER A 220 7.55 -5.52 5.93
C SER A 220 7.92 -6.75 5.08
N ARG A 221 8.81 -6.63 4.10
CA ARG A 221 9.28 -7.77 3.30
C ARG A 221 10.07 -8.77 4.13
N GLU A 222 10.80 -8.29 5.13
CA GLU A 222 11.57 -9.15 6.02
C GLU A 222 10.66 -10.09 6.84
N LEU A 223 9.45 -9.62 7.17
CA LEU A 223 8.47 -10.42 7.89
C LEU A 223 8.04 -11.66 7.09
N PHE A 224 7.97 -11.53 5.76
CA PHE A 224 7.66 -12.66 4.88
C PHE A 224 8.84 -13.64 4.78
N MET A 225 10.08 -13.16 4.83
CA MET A 225 11.28 -13.99 4.66
C MET A 225 11.60 -14.80 5.93
N ASN A 226 11.56 -14.16 7.08
CA ASN A 226 11.89 -14.79 8.36
C ASN A 226 11.00 -15.99 8.68
N ARG A 227 9.74 -16.00 8.18
CA ARG A 227 8.82 -17.12 8.42
C ARG A 227 9.13 -18.36 7.54
N LYS A 228 9.83 -18.19 6.41
CA LYS A 228 10.23 -19.34 5.59
C LYS A 228 11.36 -20.15 6.23
N GLU A 229 12.08 -19.54 7.16
CA GLU A 229 13.24 -20.17 7.82
C GLU A 229 12.89 -20.84 9.15
N SER A 230 11.68 -20.63 9.68
CA SER A 230 11.24 -21.34 10.89
C SER A 230 10.74 -22.73 10.51
N PRO A 231 11.36 -23.82 10.99
CA PRO A 231 10.87 -25.18 10.73
C PRO A 231 9.45 -25.34 11.29
N ARG A 232 8.63 -26.09 10.59
CA ARG A 232 7.35 -26.55 11.15
C ARG A 232 7.66 -27.65 12.15
N ASP A 233 7.53 -27.36 13.45
CA ASP A 233 7.47 -28.39 14.49
C ASP A 233 6.12 -29.11 14.45
#